data_7207fa56b67888fce80d80ca573a4aff
#
_entry.id   7207fa56b67888fce80d80ca573a4aff
#
_cell.length_a   1.000
_cell.length_b   1.000
_cell.length_c   1.000
_cell.angle_alpha   90.00
_cell.angle_beta   90.00
_cell.angle_gamma   90.00
#
_symmetry.space_group_name_H-M   'P 1'
#
loop_
_entity.id
_entity.type
_entity.pdbx_description
1 polymer ?
#
loop_
_entity_poly.entity_id
_entity_poly.type
_entity_poly.pdbx_seq_one_letter_code
_entity_poly.pdbx_strand_id
1 'polypeptide(L)'
;HHPSQEFFAQNTCLDAERAACGELMYDILRGITPITRGIALPLYVAVSTDCGCFVYGNTSAGTHRVAAALMDTGIPTAELNKRHFRTKSFKRLRLESMLTESLEFHDGGEIAIAAISLHMMDTLQADERDAEDIAAFVGQVEGVKTGVTIRERKDGSCKISLRTDPDDLNASAVCALLGGGGHAAASGATV
;
A
#
# COMPACT_ATOMS: atom_id res chain seq x y z
N HIS A 1 -7.70 12.04 2.97
CA HIS A 1 -8.68 11.01 3.32
C HIS A 1 -8.42 10.38 4.70
N HIS A 2 -7.22 10.56 5.27
CA HIS A 2 -6.94 10.16 6.64
C HIS A 2 -7.05 11.33 7.61
N PRO A 3 -7.65 11.15 8.79
CA PRO A 3 -7.61 12.17 9.82
C PRO A 3 -6.14 12.36 10.27
N SER A 4 -5.68 13.61 10.27
CA SER A 4 -4.39 13.99 10.85
C SER A 4 -4.60 14.42 12.30
N GLN A 5 -3.64 14.14 13.16
CA GLN A 5 -3.64 14.63 14.54
C GLN A 5 -3.33 16.13 14.62
N GLU A 6 -2.61 16.67 13.62
CA GLU A 6 -2.28 18.08 13.53
C GLU A 6 -2.74 18.66 12.19
N PHE A 7 -3.57 19.69 12.25
CA PHE A 7 -4.00 20.44 11.08
C PHE A 7 -3.10 21.67 10.91
N PHE A 8 -2.34 21.70 9.82
CA PHE A 8 -1.45 22.84 9.48
C PHE A 8 -2.12 23.86 8.55
N ALA A 9 -3.33 23.57 8.03
CA ALA A 9 -4.05 24.43 7.10
C ALA A 9 -5.31 25.03 7.76
N GLN A 10 -5.66 26.27 7.39
CA GLN A 10 -6.86 26.95 7.83
C GLN A 10 -8.13 26.31 7.26
N ASN A 11 -8.05 25.79 6.03
CA ASN A 11 -9.14 25.10 5.36
C ASN A 11 -8.75 23.64 5.15
N THR A 12 -9.57 22.74 5.66
CA THR A 12 -9.35 21.29 5.55
C THR A 12 -10.60 20.63 4.98
N CYS A 13 -10.42 19.81 3.95
CA CYS A 13 -11.43 18.90 3.44
C CYS A 13 -11.04 17.48 3.84
N LEU A 14 -11.82 16.87 4.74
CA LEU A 14 -11.59 15.51 5.21
C LEU A 14 -12.83 14.67 4.97
N ASP A 15 -12.66 13.55 4.32
CA ASP A 15 -13.68 12.51 4.15
C ASP A 15 -12.97 11.14 4.27
N ALA A 16 -13.16 10.50 5.43
CA ALA A 16 -12.50 9.23 5.74
C ALA A 16 -13.12 8.02 5.00
N GLU A 17 -14.32 8.19 4.43
CA GLU A 17 -15.00 7.17 3.62
C GLU A 17 -14.43 7.07 2.19
N ARG A 18 -13.59 8.01 1.80
CA ARG A 18 -12.92 7.98 0.49
C ARG A 18 -11.74 7.03 0.49
N ALA A 19 -11.64 6.21 -0.56
CA ALA A 19 -10.54 5.28 -0.72
C ALA A 19 -9.18 5.97 -0.89
N ALA A 20 -9.19 7.19 -1.46
CA ALA A 20 -7.97 7.94 -1.77
C ALA A 20 -8.19 9.46 -1.69
N CYS A 21 -7.13 10.19 -1.36
CA CYS A 21 -7.11 11.65 -1.48
C CYS A 21 -7.40 12.08 -2.94
N GLY A 22 -7.02 11.25 -3.92
CA GLY A 22 -7.30 11.49 -5.35
C GLY A 22 -8.79 11.65 -5.66
N GLU A 23 -9.69 10.99 -4.93
CA GLU A 23 -11.14 11.16 -5.10
C GLU A 23 -11.61 12.55 -4.64
N LEU A 24 -11.11 13.02 -3.49
CA LEU A 24 -11.41 14.37 -3.00
C LEU A 24 -10.90 15.44 -3.97
N MET A 25 -9.69 15.26 -4.44
CA MET A 25 -9.10 16.17 -5.44
C MET A 25 -9.87 16.17 -6.75
N TYR A 26 -10.35 15.01 -7.21
CA TYR A 26 -11.24 14.93 -8.37
C TYR A 26 -12.52 15.74 -8.16
N ASP A 27 -13.18 15.58 -7.01
CA ASP A 27 -14.43 16.29 -6.70
C ASP A 27 -14.21 17.82 -6.63
N ILE A 28 -13.10 18.27 -6.04
CA ILE A 28 -12.73 19.69 -5.99
C ILE A 28 -12.44 20.23 -7.39
N LEU A 29 -11.60 19.55 -8.15
CA LEU A 29 -11.13 20.03 -9.44
C LEU A 29 -12.24 20.07 -10.50
N ARG A 30 -13.14 19.09 -10.54
CA ARG A 30 -14.27 19.07 -11.49
C ARG A 30 -15.25 20.24 -11.28
N GLY A 31 -15.28 20.82 -10.07
CA GLY A 31 -16.05 22.02 -9.77
C GLY A 31 -15.39 23.33 -10.21
N ILE A 32 -14.10 23.29 -10.58
CA ILE A 32 -13.29 24.45 -10.89
C ILE A 32 -12.90 24.50 -12.38
N THR A 33 -12.55 23.32 -12.94
CA THR A 33 -12.02 23.21 -14.30
C THR A 33 -12.41 21.87 -14.93
N PRO A 34 -12.51 21.79 -16.29
CA PRO A 34 -12.65 20.50 -16.96
C PRO A 34 -11.49 19.56 -16.61
N ILE A 35 -11.80 18.31 -16.33
CA ILE A 35 -10.79 17.28 -16.06
C ILE A 35 -10.14 16.87 -17.38
N THR A 36 -8.98 17.42 -17.64
CA THR A 36 -8.17 17.07 -18.82
C THR A 36 -7.41 15.77 -18.58
N ARG A 37 -6.92 15.14 -19.66
CA ARG A 37 -6.05 13.95 -19.58
C ARG A 37 -4.82 14.16 -18.66
N GLY A 38 -4.24 15.37 -18.67
CA GLY A 38 -3.09 15.72 -17.82
C GLY A 38 -3.42 15.75 -16.32
N ILE A 39 -4.66 16.14 -15.98
CA ILE A 39 -5.18 16.10 -14.60
C ILE A 39 -5.64 14.68 -14.24
N ALA A 40 -6.29 13.99 -15.15
CA ALA A 40 -6.85 12.67 -14.91
C ALA A 40 -5.78 11.61 -14.63
N LEU A 41 -4.62 11.66 -15.29
CA LEU A 41 -3.57 10.66 -15.15
C LEU A 41 -3.03 10.55 -13.71
N PRO A 42 -2.53 11.63 -13.07
CA PRO A 42 -2.08 11.53 -11.69
C PRO A 42 -3.20 11.20 -10.70
N LEU A 43 -4.43 11.67 -10.94
CA LEU A 43 -5.57 11.32 -10.08
C LEU A 43 -5.91 9.84 -10.17
N TYR A 44 -5.88 9.26 -11.39
CA TYR A 44 -6.11 7.83 -11.56
C TYR A 44 -5.03 6.99 -10.87
N VAL A 45 -3.76 7.39 -10.98
CA VAL A 45 -2.68 6.70 -10.27
C VAL A 45 -2.91 6.79 -8.76
N ALA A 46 -3.21 7.96 -8.21
CA ALA A 46 -3.47 8.13 -6.78
C ALA A 46 -4.64 7.26 -6.29
N VAL A 47 -5.75 7.23 -7.03
CA VAL A 47 -6.92 6.39 -6.69
C VAL A 47 -6.57 4.91 -6.80
N SER A 48 -5.97 4.47 -7.91
CA SER A 48 -5.69 3.06 -8.14
C SER A 48 -4.63 2.49 -7.21
N THR A 49 -3.64 3.28 -6.79
CA THR A 49 -2.61 2.81 -5.84
C THR A 49 -3.14 2.68 -4.42
N ASP A 50 -3.92 3.65 -3.93
CA ASP A 50 -4.49 3.62 -2.58
C ASP A 50 -5.53 2.50 -2.39
N CYS A 51 -6.21 2.07 -3.46
CA CYS A 51 -7.16 0.97 -3.42
C CYS A 51 -6.59 -0.36 -3.98
N GLY A 52 -5.27 -0.47 -4.16
CA GLY A 52 -4.59 -1.68 -4.63
C GLY A 52 -5.13 -2.20 -5.96
N CYS A 53 -5.30 -1.31 -6.95
CA CYS A 53 -5.98 -1.61 -8.21
C CYS A 53 -7.41 -2.14 -8.01
N PHE A 54 -8.16 -1.53 -7.10
CA PHE A 54 -9.57 -1.83 -6.79
C PHE A 54 -9.80 -3.19 -6.09
N VAL A 55 -8.76 -3.74 -5.44
CA VAL A 55 -8.83 -5.01 -4.71
C VAL A 55 -9.11 -4.81 -3.21
N TYR A 56 -8.65 -3.67 -2.64
CA TYR A 56 -8.75 -3.47 -1.19
C TYR A 56 -10.18 -3.11 -0.74
N GLY A 57 -10.50 -3.44 0.52
CA GLY A 57 -11.82 -3.23 1.12
C GLY A 57 -12.27 -1.77 1.23
N ASN A 58 -11.37 -0.79 1.06
CA ASN A 58 -11.70 0.62 0.96
C ASN A 58 -12.30 1.01 -0.40
N THR A 59 -12.27 0.12 -1.40
CA THR A 59 -12.84 0.35 -2.74
C THR A 59 -14.36 0.40 -2.68
N SER A 60 -14.94 1.49 -3.13
CA SER A 60 -16.39 1.71 -3.17
C SER A 60 -16.93 1.84 -4.59
N ALA A 61 -18.24 1.79 -4.74
CA ALA A 61 -18.88 2.13 -6.01
C ALA A 61 -18.57 3.59 -6.42
N GLY A 62 -18.33 4.49 -5.44
CA GLY A 62 -17.86 5.86 -5.67
C GLY A 62 -16.48 5.89 -6.33
N THR A 63 -15.56 5.10 -5.78
CA THR A 63 -14.19 4.93 -6.30
C THR A 63 -14.20 4.50 -7.77
N HIS A 64 -15.02 3.50 -8.12
CA HIS A 64 -15.17 3.05 -9.51
C HIS A 64 -15.76 4.12 -10.43
N ARG A 65 -16.74 4.91 -9.95
CA ARG A 65 -17.30 6.02 -10.76
C ARG A 65 -16.27 7.12 -11.02
N VAL A 66 -15.45 7.46 -10.03
CA VAL A 66 -14.34 8.41 -10.22
C VAL A 66 -13.34 7.85 -11.21
N ALA A 67 -12.92 6.58 -11.06
CA ALA A 67 -12.01 5.93 -11.99
C ALA A 67 -12.55 5.92 -13.41
N ALA A 68 -13.83 5.57 -13.61
CA ALA A 68 -14.48 5.59 -14.93
C ALA A 68 -14.44 6.99 -15.56
N ALA A 69 -14.80 8.03 -14.82
CA ALA A 69 -14.75 9.41 -15.30
C ALA A 69 -13.33 9.86 -15.67
N LEU A 70 -12.31 9.41 -14.93
CA LEU A 70 -10.92 9.67 -15.28
C LEU A 70 -10.49 8.92 -16.56
N MET A 71 -10.96 7.67 -16.73
CA MET A 71 -10.70 6.86 -17.93
C MET A 71 -11.34 7.45 -19.19
N ASP A 72 -12.51 8.09 -19.08
CA ASP A 72 -13.20 8.77 -20.19
C ASP A 72 -12.35 9.88 -20.83
N THR A 73 -11.34 10.39 -20.13
CA THR A 73 -10.37 11.36 -20.67
C THR A 73 -9.33 10.74 -21.62
N GLY A 74 -9.34 9.43 -21.81
CA GLY A 74 -8.42 8.70 -22.68
C GLY A 74 -7.02 8.47 -22.10
N ILE A 75 -6.88 8.41 -20.75
CA ILE A 75 -5.60 8.01 -20.12
C ILE A 75 -5.25 6.54 -20.44
N PRO A 76 -3.96 6.18 -20.51
CA PRO A 76 -3.53 4.82 -20.88
C PRO A 76 -3.60 3.86 -19.68
N THR A 77 -4.80 3.56 -19.19
CA THR A 77 -5.03 2.78 -17.96
C THR A 77 -4.38 1.41 -17.96
N ALA A 78 -4.39 0.71 -19.12
CA ALA A 78 -3.75 -0.61 -19.23
C ALA A 78 -2.24 -0.53 -18.97
N GLU A 79 -1.57 0.49 -19.52
CA GLU A 79 -0.13 0.73 -19.31
C GLU A 79 0.16 1.11 -17.86
N LEU A 80 -0.65 2.03 -17.29
CA LEU A 80 -0.52 2.45 -15.90
C LEU A 80 -0.68 1.26 -14.94
N ASN A 81 -1.73 0.47 -15.10
CA ASN A 81 -1.99 -0.69 -14.25
C ASN A 81 -0.91 -1.78 -14.42
N LYS A 82 -0.45 -2.02 -15.65
CA LYS A 82 0.66 -2.94 -15.89
C LYS A 82 1.91 -2.48 -15.16
N ARG A 83 2.26 -1.20 -15.26
CA ARG A 83 3.46 -0.63 -14.65
C ARG A 83 3.42 -0.69 -13.12
N HIS A 84 2.30 -0.32 -12.50
CA HIS A 84 2.19 -0.19 -11.05
C HIS A 84 1.89 -1.53 -10.34
N PHE A 85 1.16 -2.46 -10.99
CA PHE A 85 0.65 -3.64 -10.30
C PHE A 85 1.07 -4.99 -10.91
N ARG A 86 1.62 -5.00 -12.14
CA ARG A 86 1.93 -6.24 -12.85
C ARG A 86 3.36 -6.36 -13.32
N THR A 87 4.20 -5.34 -13.08
CA THR A 87 5.61 -5.37 -13.48
C THR A 87 6.49 -5.37 -12.25
N LYS A 88 7.34 -6.38 -12.14
CA LYS A 88 8.34 -6.51 -11.08
C LYS A 88 9.74 -6.57 -11.69
N SER A 89 10.74 -6.01 -11.02
CA SER A 89 12.13 -6.20 -11.39
C SER A 89 12.56 -7.66 -11.18
N PHE A 90 13.58 -8.13 -11.88
CA PHE A 90 14.13 -9.47 -11.64
C PHE A 90 14.70 -9.60 -10.22
N LYS A 91 15.30 -8.54 -9.68
CA LYS A 91 15.76 -8.48 -8.29
C LYS A 91 14.62 -8.66 -7.30
N ARG A 92 13.48 -8.00 -7.55
CA ARG A 92 12.27 -8.16 -6.75
C ARG A 92 11.76 -9.61 -6.75
N LEU A 93 11.70 -10.26 -7.91
CA LEU A 93 11.28 -11.67 -8.00
C LEU A 93 12.22 -12.59 -7.23
N ARG A 94 13.55 -12.33 -7.30
CA ARG A 94 14.54 -13.07 -6.52
C ARG A 94 14.40 -12.83 -5.02
N LEU A 95 14.10 -11.61 -4.61
CA LEU A 95 13.87 -11.26 -3.21
C LEU A 95 12.61 -11.98 -2.67
N GLU A 96 11.52 -12.00 -3.43
CA GLU A 96 10.31 -12.76 -3.09
C GLU A 96 10.59 -14.26 -2.96
N SER A 97 11.44 -14.84 -3.83
CA SER A 97 11.87 -16.23 -3.71
C SER A 97 12.61 -16.50 -2.39
N MET A 98 13.58 -15.66 -2.03
CA MET A 98 14.30 -15.80 -0.76
C MET A 98 13.38 -15.64 0.45
N LEU A 99 12.41 -14.73 0.38
CA LEU A 99 11.42 -14.55 1.43
C LEU A 99 10.52 -15.78 1.56
N THR A 100 10.10 -16.39 0.46
CA THR A 100 9.30 -17.61 0.48
C THR A 100 10.01 -18.75 1.22
N GLU A 101 11.33 -18.87 1.04
CA GLU A 101 12.15 -19.87 1.73
C GLU A 101 12.32 -19.59 3.23
N SER A 102 12.16 -18.33 3.65
CA SER A 102 12.32 -17.88 5.04
C SER A 102 11.01 -17.59 5.77
N LEU A 103 9.87 -17.95 5.17
CA LEU A 103 8.57 -17.76 5.81
C LEU A 103 8.44 -18.62 7.07
N GLU A 104 8.10 -17.99 8.18
CA GLU A 104 7.75 -18.65 9.41
C GLU A 104 6.23 -18.54 9.64
N PHE A 105 5.59 -19.68 9.92
CA PHE A 105 4.17 -19.74 10.16
C PHE A 105 3.87 -19.98 11.64
N HIS A 106 2.91 -19.22 12.16
CA HIS A 106 2.45 -19.28 13.55
C HIS A 106 0.92 -19.39 13.59
N ASP A 107 0.40 -19.72 14.76
CA ASP A 107 -1.03 -19.82 15.03
C ASP A 107 -1.80 -20.67 14.01
N GLY A 108 -1.32 -21.91 13.81
CA GLY A 108 -1.93 -22.83 12.85
C GLY A 108 -1.81 -22.43 11.38
N GLY A 109 -0.93 -21.46 11.04
CA GLY A 109 -0.73 -20.94 9.69
C GLY A 109 -1.44 -19.62 9.41
N GLU A 110 -2.19 -19.09 10.36
CA GLU A 110 -2.91 -17.81 10.20
C GLU A 110 -2.00 -16.59 10.25
N ILE A 111 -0.80 -16.71 10.85
CA ILE A 111 0.21 -15.64 10.89
C ILE A 111 1.44 -16.11 10.11
N ALA A 112 1.91 -15.27 9.19
CA ALA A 112 3.16 -15.50 8.48
C ALA A 112 4.12 -14.33 8.71
N ILE A 113 5.37 -14.65 9.00
CA ILE A 113 6.45 -13.68 9.26
C ILE A 113 7.58 -13.92 8.26
N ALA A 114 8.10 -12.86 7.67
CA ALA A 114 9.31 -12.89 6.84
C ALA A 114 10.27 -11.75 7.19
N ALA A 115 11.58 -12.04 7.16
CA ALA A 115 12.61 -11.05 7.39
C ALA A 115 13.40 -10.76 6.11
N ILE A 116 13.58 -9.48 5.81
CA ILE A 116 14.47 -8.99 4.75
C ILE A 116 15.74 -8.51 5.42
N SER A 117 16.81 -9.27 5.27
CA SER A 117 18.11 -8.89 5.81
C SER A 117 18.89 -7.98 4.84
N LEU A 118 19.82 -7.20 5.38
CA LEU A 118 20.78 -6.45 4.55
C LEU A 118 21.58 -7.39 3.66
N HIS A 119 21.90 -8.60 4.13
CA HIS A 119 22.60 -9.60 3.33
C HIS A 119 21.80 -10.01 2.07
N MET A 120 20.49 -10.19 2.16
CA MET A 120 19.63 -10.47 1.01
C MET A 120 19.69 -9.32 0.00
N MET A 121 19.56 -8.08 0.49
CA MET A 121 19.61 -6.87 -0.35
C MET A 121 20.97 -6.74 -1.06
N ASP A 122 22.08 -6.94 -0.35
CA ASP A 122 23.43 -6.85 -0.90
C ASP A 122 23.72 -7.97 -1.90
N THR A 123 23.32 -9.22 -1.60
CA THR A 123 23.49 -10.37 -2.50
C THR A 123 22.81 -10.15 -3.84
N LEU A 124 21.61 -9.53 -3.83
CA LEU A 124 20.87 -9.24 -5.04
C LEU A 124 21.24 -7.89 -5.67
N GLN A 125 22.08 -7.10 -5.01
CA GLN A 125 22.31 -5.69 -5.36
C GLN A 125 20.97 -4.94 -5.51
N ALA A 126 20.01 -5.27 -4.64
CA ALA A 126 18.68 -4.68 -4.61
C ALA A 126 18.70 -3.33 -3.89
N ASP A 127 17.83 -2.45 -4.30
CA ASP A 127 17.66 -1.16 -3.64
C ASP A 127 16.28 -1.04 -2.95
N GLU A 128 15.99 0.11 -2.34
CA GLU A 128 14.73 0.38 -1.63
C GLU A 128 13.50 0.15 -2.51
N ARG A 129 13.59 0.44 -3.82
CA ARG A 129 12.48 0.27 -4.78
C ARG A 129 12.18 -1.20 -5.03
N ASP A 130 13.21 -2.06 -4.99
CA ASP A 130 13.02 -3.51 -5.14
C ASP A 130 12.32 -4.13 -3.92
N ALA A 131 12.46 -3.52 -2.74
CA ALA A 131 11.82 -3.96 -1.50
C ALA A 131 10.51 -3.19 -1.16
N GLU A 132 10.12 -2.22 -1.99
CA GLU A 132 8.86 -1.48 -1.81
C GLU A 132 7.66 -2.43 -1.96
N ASP A 133 6.61 -2.23 -1.15
CA ASP A 133 5.38 -3.03 -1.13
C ASP A 133 5.55 -4.54 -0.90
N ILE A 134 6.77 -5.00 -0.53
CA ILE A 134 7.00 -6.42 -0.28
C ILE A 134 6.21 -6.92 0.95
N ALA A 135 5.82 -6.01 1.84
CA ALA A 135 5.00 -6.35 3.00
C ALA A 135 3.64 -6.98 2.64
N ALA A 136 3.09 -6.62 1.46
CA ALA A 136 1.85 -7.22 0.97
C ALA A 136 2.03 -8.67 0.49
N PHE A 137 3.25 -9.06 0.11
CA PHE A 137 3.55 -10.39 -0.41
C PHE A 137 3.28 -11.51 0.61
N VAL A 138 3.68 -11.29 1.86
CA VAL A 138 3.51 -12.28 2.94
C VAL A 138 2.03 -12.55 3.23
N GLY A 139 1.19 -11.52 3.19
CA GLY A 139 -0.26 -11.64 3.38
C GLY A 139 -1.02 -12.24 2.18
N GLN A 140 -0.33 -12.55 1.06
CA GLN A 140 -0.95 -13.19 -0.12
C GLN A 140 -0.90 -14.72 -0.07
N VAL A 141 -0.29 -15.29 0.97
CA VAL A 141 -0.26 -16.75 1.15
C VAL A 141 -1.63 -17.25 1.60
N GLU A 142 -2.11 -18.29 0.96
CA GLU A 142 -3.42 -18.90 1.27
C GLU A 142 -3.50 -19.30 2.76
N GLY A 143 -4.59 -18.91 3.43
CA GLY A 143 -4.82 -19.19 4.85
C GLY A 143 -4.19 -18.18 5.81
N VAL A 144 -3.30 -17.30 5.34
CA VAL A 144 -2.68 -16.26 6.17
C VAL A 144 -3.65 -15.09 6.35
N LYS A 145 -3.99 -14.78 7.59
CA LYS A 145 -4.80 -13.62 7.99
C LYS A 145 -3.94 -12.41 8.32
N THR A 146 -2.74 -12.66 8.86
CA THR A 146 -1.79 -11.59 9.24
C THR A 146 -0.42 -11.87 8.67
N GLY A 147 0.03 -11.00 7.77
CA GLY A 147 1.38 -10.99 7.21
C GLY A 147 2.26 -9.96 7.92
N VAL A 148 3.41 -10.39 8.41
CA VAL A 148 4.42 -9.54 9.05
C VAL A 148 5.70 -9.56 8.22
N THR A 149 6.20 -8.39 7.88
CA THR A 149 7.51 -8.26 7.23
C THR A 149 8.42 -7.42 8.11
N ILE A 150 9.60 -7.94 8.43
CA ILE A 150 10.65 -7.27 9.18
C ILE A 150 11.78 -6.95 8.22
N ARG A 151 12.17 -5.69 8.08
CA ARG A 151 13.25 -5.28 7.18
C ARG A 151 14.36 -4.58 7.95
N GLU A 152 15.57 -5.15 7.90
CA GLU A 152 16.77 -4.52 8.41
C GLU A 152 17.12 -3.25 7.64
N ARG A 153 17.63 -2.25 8.35
CA ARG A 153 18.13 -1.00 7.80
C ARG A 153 19.60 -0.80 8.14
N LYS A 154 20.29 -0.02 7.31
CA LYS A 154 21.74 0.27 7.46
C LYS A 154 22.09 1.01 8.75
N ASP A 155 21.15 1.70 9.36
CA ASP A 155 21.31 2.40 10.64
C ASP A 155 21.15 1.49 11.87
N GLY A 156 20.93 0.18 11.65
CA GLY A 156 20.72 -0.81 12.70
C GLY A 156 19.29 -0.93 13.18
N SER A 157 18.37 -0.10 12.68
CA SER A 157 16.95 -0.24 12.97
C SER A 157 16.28 -1.30 12.10
N CYS A 158 15.09 -1.75 12.51
CA CYS A 158 14.24 -2.64 11.74
C CYS A 158 12.90 -1.95 11.43
N LYS A 159 12.48 -1.98 10.17
CA LYS A 159 11.12 -1.59 9.77
C LYS A 159 10.21 -2.81 9.83
N ILE A 160 9.21 -2.75 10.70
CA ILE A 160 8.15 -3.74 10.79
C ILE A 160 6.96 -3.25 9.97
N SER A 161 6.38 -4.13 9.17
CA SER A 161 5.15 -3.84 8.42
C SER A 161 4.15 -4.96 8.64
N LEU A 162 2.91 -4.62 9.01
CA LEU A 162 1.80 -5.54 9.17
C LEU A 162 0.79 -5.35 8.05
N ARG A 163 0.24 -6.47 7.59
CA ARG A 163 -0.91 -6.54 6.69
C ARG A 163 -1.88 -7.56 7.26
N THR A 164 -3.13 -7.17 7.44
CA THR A 164 -4.15 -8.03 8.06
C THR A 164 -5.53 -7.66 7.53
N ASP A 165 -6.50 -8.55 7.73
CA ASP A 165 -7.90 -8.18 7.65
C ASP A 165 -8.28 -7.40 8.94
N PRO A 166 -8.86 -6.19 8.84
CA PRO A 166 -9.25 -5.41 10.01
C PRO A 166 -10.27 -6.10 10.92
N ASP A 167 -11.06 -7.03 10.39
CA ASP A 167 -12.03 -7.81 11.17
C ASP A 167 -11.34 -8.87 12.04
N ASP A 168 -10.13 -9.32 11.64
CA ASP A 168 -9.33 -10.27 12.44
C ASP A 168 -8.41 -9.54 13.44
N LEU A 169 -7.68 -8.52 12.99
CA LEU A 169 -6.69 -7.79 13.79
C LEU A 169 -6.52 -6.36 13.32
N ASN A 170 -6.52 -5.41 14.25
CA ASN A 170 -6.20 -4.02 13.95
C ASN A 170 -4.67 -3.79 13.94
N ALA A 171 -4.07 -3.77 12.73
CA ALA A 171 -2.64 -3.57 12.54
C ALA A 171 -2.13 -2.25 13.14
N SER A 172 -2.93 -1.17 13.08
CA SER A 172 -2.54 0.12 13.65
C SER A 172 -2.43 0.07 15.17
N ALA A 173 -3.34 -0.64 15.85
CA ALA A 173 -3.27 -0.81 17.30
C ALA A 173 -2.02 -1.60 17.71
N VAL A 174 -1.67 -2.64 16.95
CA VAL A 174 -0.43 -3.42 17.21
C VAL A 174 0.82 -2.57 17.00
N CYS A 175 0.91 -1.88 15.87
CA CYS A 175 2.09 -1.04 15.58
C CYS A 175 2.21 0.16 16.54
N ALA A 176 1.12 0.67 17.08
CA ALA A 176 1.16 1.73 18.09
C ALA A 176 1.89 1.31 19.37
N LEU A 177 1.85 0.02 19.74
CA LEU A 177 2.62 -0.52 20.88
C LEU A 177 4.14 -0.43 20.68
N LEU A 178 4.56 -0.32 19.41
CA LEU A 178 5.96 -0.17 18.98
C LEU A 178 6.29 1.28 18.57
N GLY A 179 5.43 2.24 18.90
CA GLY A 179 5.61 3.64 18.53
C GLY A 179 5.34 3.94 17.05
N GLY A 180 4.70 3.01 16.35
CA GLY A 180 4.31 3.15 14.94
C GLY A 180 2.85 3.53 14.76
N GLY A 181 2.32 3.30 13.54
CA GLY A 181 0.93 3.59 13.20
C GLY A 181 0.62 3.28 11.74
N GLY A 182 -0.59 3.60 11.32
CA GLY A 182 -1.09 3.37 9.97
C GLY A 182 -2.58 3.08 9.95
N HIS A 183 -3.00 2.28 8.99
CA HIS A 183 -4.40 1.82 8.88
C HIS A 183 -4.65 0.56 9.69
N ALA A 184 -5.95 0.27 9.95
CA ALA A 184 -6.37 -0.97 10.57
C ALA A 184 -5.91 -2.21 9.78
N ALA A 185 -5.94 -2.16 8.44
CA ALA A 185 -5.48 -3.25 7.57
C ALA A 185 -3.98 -3.24 7.26
N ALA A 186 -3.30 -2.09 7.40
CA ALA A 186 -1.92 -1.92 6.93
C ALA A 186 -1.19 -0.89 7.78
N SER A 187 -0.24 -1.31 8.56
CA SER A 187 0.47 -0.46 9.50
C SER A 187 1.96 -0.81 9.56
N GLY A 188 2.75 0.05 10.19
CA GLY A 188 4.16 -0.19 10.39
C GLY A 188 4.76 0.55 11.58
N ALA A 189 5.89 0.05 12.02
CA ALA A 189 6.72 0.64 13.07
C ALA A 189 8.20 0.56 12.68
N THR A 190 9.02 1.36 13.33
CA THR A 190 10.48 1.26 13.25
C THR A 190 11.01 1.05 14.67
N VAL A 191 11.78 0.01 14.87
CA VAL A 191 12.37 -0.36 16.15
C VAL A 191 13.89 -0.46 16.06
#